data_18b4e963204370b351f24f9dd946d772
#
_entry.id   18b4e963204370b351f24f9dd946d772
#
_cell.length_a   1.000
_cell.length_b   1.000
_cell.length_c   1.000
_cell.angle_alpha   90.00
_cell.angle_beta   90.00
_cell.angle_gamma   90.00
#
_symmetry.space_group_name_H-M   'P 1'
#
loop_
_entity.id
_entity.type
_entity.pdbx_description
1 polymer ?
#
loop_
_entity_poly.entity_id
_entity_poly.type
_entity_poly.pdbx_seq_one_letter_code
_entity_poly.pdbx_strand_id
1 'polypeptide(L)'
;MNKKISLGLAIALMAIAAALTFIISPSYSMNIYNDLVADVQQRAQMYTKLEQIDTYVRAYYDGSIDEDALIEALAEGYISVLGKDESSYMDTDEYALYKEHLSGTHQGIGVYCSNVGGYPTITSVLPDSPASSAGLKVGEAIVAIGDSEVQKIGYDNAYALIRSDAGTLLTLTVRSGGVDRKVSITTTSMNMPSVSTELFGDYGYIKIYEFGDKSYQQFTAAYSMLTTAGVKGMVIDLRNNDGISHDAATNILSAYLPLESVVAVTEDLDGTQSILSRATGTNAITVPVTVLTNAKTAGPAELFAAALRDCIGAEIIGTTTKGEAAYTETYTLYDGAAIILPIATLRSASTDYAGTGLKPDFEVVIAEDTNEHLATLDQETDACLKKALEVLSQH
;
A
#
# COMPACT_ATOMS: atom_id res chain seq x y z
N MET A 1 38.13 -32.54 32.24
CA MET A 1 39.58 -32.53 31.84
C MET A 1 39.90 -31.15 31.26
N ASN A 2 40.49 -30.26 32.07
CA ASN A 2 40.99 -28.97 31.59
C ASN A 2 42.27 -29.20 30.78
N LYS A 3 42.19 -29.16 29.44
CA LYS A 3 43.40 -29.15 28.60
C LYS A 3 44.02 -27.77 28.75
N LYS A 4 45.11 -27.68 29.52
CA LYS A 4 45.92 -26.47 29.61
C LYS A 4 46.64 -26.27 28.28
N ILE A 5 46.36 -25.15 27.61
CA ILE A 5 47.10 -24.74 26.42
C ILE A 5 48.54 -24.38 26.86
N SER A 6 49.56 -24.84 26.16
CA SER A 6 50.94 -24.47 26.47
C SER A 6 51.13 -22.96 26.19
N LEU A 7 51.98 -22.31 27.00
CA LEU A 7 52.29 -20.89 26.85
C LEU A 7 52.76 -20.54 25.43
N GLY A 8 53.55 -21.43 24.82
CA GLY A 8 54.04 -21.26 23.44
C GLY A 8 52.92 -21.30 22.40
N LEU A 9 51.91 -22.19 22.57
CA LEU A 9 50.76 -22.25 21.68
C LEU A 9 49.86 -21.02 21.85
N ALA A 10 49.67 -20.53 23.06
CA ALA A 10 48.91 -19.31 23.31
C ALA A 10 49.59 -18.07 22.67
N ILE A 11 50.91 -17.94 22.77
CA ILE A 11 51.67 -16.86 22.12
C ILE A 11 51.58 -16.96 20.59
N ALA A 12 51.69 -18.17 20.02
CA ALA A 12 51.54 -18.37 18.58
C ALA A 12 50.15 -18.01 18.07
N LEU A 13 49.08 -18.39 18.79
CA LEU A 13 47.69 -18.03 18.43
C LEU A 13 47.45 -16.54 18.54
N MET A 14 47.98 -15.85 19.55
CA MET A 14 47.89 -14.39 19.66
C MET A 14 48.63 -13.68 18.52
N ALA A 15 49.81 -14.17 18.12
CA ALA A 15 50.54 -13.60 17.00
C ALA A 15 49.81 -13.80 15.66
N ILE A 16 49.23 -14.97 15.45
CA ILE A 16 48.36 -15.23 14.25
C ILE A 16 47.15 -14.33 14.26
N ALA A 17 46.45 -14.21 15.38
CA ALA A 17 45.26 -13.33 15.48
C ALA A 17 45.65 -11.86 15.23
N ALA A 18 46.74 -11.38 15.80
CA ALA A 18 47.25 -10.03 15.55
C ALA A 18 47.63 -9.81 14.09
N ALA A 19 48.30 -10.76 13.44
CA ALA A 19 48.65 -10.69 12.02
C ALA A 19 47.42 -10.67 11.12
N LEU A 20 46.43 -11.52 11.40
CA LEU A 20 45.15 -11.54 10.65
C LEU A 20 44.39 -10.22 10.83
N THR A 21 44.32 -9.69 12.05
CA THR A 21 43.69 -8.39 12.31
C THR A 21 44.41 -7.26 11.57
N PHE A 22 45.76 -7.30 11.56
CA PHE A 22 46.56 -6.27 10.87
C PHE A 22 46.45 -6.33 9.34
N ILE A 23 46.12 -7.47 8.75
CA ILE A 23 45.93 -7.64 7.31
C ILE A 23 44.47 -7.32 6.92
N ILE A 24 43.51 -7.84 7.68
CA ILE A 24 42.06 -7.74 7.33
C ILE A 24 41.52 -6.33 7.62
N SER A 25 41.90 -5.72 8.75
CA SER A 25 41.38 -4.43 9.18
C SER A 25 41.67 -3.28 8.19
N PRO A 26 42.93 -3.11 7.66
CA PRO A 26 43.17 -2.07 6.66
C PRO A 26 42.46 -2.31 5.33
N SER A 27 42.38 -3.58 4.88
CA SER A 27 41.69 -3.93 3.64
C SER A 27 40.19 -3.62 3.74
N TYR A 28 39.56 -3.96 4.85
CA TYR A 28 38.17 -3.65 5.12
C TYR A 28 37.93 -2.14 5.22
N SER A 29 38.79 -1.44 5.98
CA SER A 29 38.70 0.03 6.11
C SER A 29 38.93 0.75 4.78
N MET A 30 39.86 0.24 3.95
CA MET A 30 40.16 0.82 2.64
C MET A 30 38.96 0.65 1.66
N ASN A 31 38.32 -0.51 1.69
CA ASN A 31 37.14 -0.73 0.84
C ASN A 31 35.99 0.22 1.22
N ILE A 32 35.67 0.33 2.51
CA ILE A 32 34.66 1.29 2.99
C ILE A 32 35.05 2.73 2.61
N TYR A 33 36.31 3.10 2.78
CA TYR A 33 36.79 4.43 2.41
C TYR A 33 36.66 4.69 0.89
N ASN A 34 37.05 3.71 0.06
CA ASN A 34 36.97 3.83 -1.39
C ASN A 34 35.51 3.95 -1.87
N ASP A 35 34.59 3.16 -1.28
CA ASP A 35 33.17 3.23 -1.59
C ASP A 35 32.59 4.60 -1.19
N LEU A 36 32.96 5.10 -0.01
CA LEU A 36 32.52 6.42 0.46
C LEU A 36 33.05 7.56 -0.44
N VAL A 37 34.30 7.46 -0.89
CA VAL A 37 34.92 8.46 -1.79
C VAL A 37 34.30 8.40 -3.20
N ALA A 38 34.01 7.19 -3.70
CA ALA A 38 33.34 7.02 -4.98
C ALA A 38 31.93 7.65 -4.97
N ASP A 39 31.16 7.40 -3.90
CA ASP A 39 29.83 8.00 -3.71
C ASP A 39 29.90 9.54 -3.66
N VAL A 40 30.86 10.12 -2.93
CA VAL A 40 31.07 11.58 -2.89
C VAL A 40 31.41 12.15 -4.28
N GLN A 41 32.22 11.45 -5.05
CA GLN A 41 32.58 11.91 -6.42
C GLN A 41 31.38 11.86 -7.37
N GLN A 42 30.59 10.79 -7.33
CA GLN A 42 29.39 10.65 -8.15
C GLN A 42 28.36 11.73 -7.81
N ARG A 43 28.12 11.98 -6.54
CA ARG A 43 27.23 13.06 -6.08
C ARG A 43 27.74 14.42 -6.53
N ALA A 44 29.04 14.70 -6.38
CA ALA A 44 29.63 15.96 -6.82
C ALA A 44 29.47 16.16 -8.32
N GLN A 45 29.65 15.12 -9.14
CA GLN A 45 29.45 15.21 -10.59
C GLN A 45 28.00 15.51 -10.97
N MET A 46 27.05 14.87 -10.29
CA MET A 46 25.61 15.11 -10.49
C MET A 46 25.26 16.58 -10.18
N TYR A 47 25.65 17.07 -9.01
CA TYR A 47 25.37 18.46 -8.62
C TYR A 47 26.05 19.48 -9.54
N THR A 48 27.31 19.22 -9.95
CA THR A 48 28.02 20.08 -10.90
C THR A 48 27.32 20.16 -12.25
N LYS A 49 26.79 19.03 -12.72
CA LYS A 49 26.02 19.01 -13.98
C LYS A 49 24.72 19.82 -13.87
N LEU A 50 23.99 19.66 -12.76
CA LEU A 50 22.77 20.43 -12.49
C LEU A 50 23.06 21.93 -12.39
N GLU A 51 24.13 22.30 -11.68
CA GLU A 51 24.58 23.69 -11.56
C GLU A 51 24.92 24.32 -12.91
N GLN A 52 25.60 23.57 -13.80
CA GLN A 52 25.87 24.04 -15.16
C GLN A 52 24.60 24.23 -15.97
N ILE A 53 23.63 23.29 -15.88
CA ILE A 53 22.35 23.42 -16.57
C ILE A 53 21.62 24.66 -16.07
N ASP A 54 21.49 24.82 -14.76
CA ASP A 54 20.82 25.97 -14.14
C ASP A 54 21.47 27.29 -14.55
N THR A 55 22.81 27.36 -14.55
CA THR A 55 23.55 28.54 -14.95
C THR A 55 23.25 28.94 -16.41
N TYR A 56 23.21 27.96 -17.33
CA TYR A 56 22.91 28.27 -18.76
C TYR A 56 21.45 28.63 -18.96
N VAL A 57 20.52 27.93 -18.27
CA VAL A 57 19.10 28.24 -18.38
C VAL A 57 18.82 29.65 -17.86
N ARG A 58 19.32 30.01 -16.68
CA ARG A 58 19.12 31.37 -16.12
C ARG A 58 19.82 32.47 -16.93
N ALA A 59 20.90 32.16 -17.63
CA ALA A 59 21.63 33.15 -18.43
C ALA A 59 21.04 33.37 -19.81
N TYR A 60 20.44 32.35 -20.43
CA TYR A 60 20.14 32.39 -21.88
C TYR A 60 18.70 32.01 -22.23
N TYR A 61 17.89 31.51 -21.30
CA TYR A 61 16.50 31.15 -21.57
C TYR A 61 15.64 32.42 -21.69
N ASP A 62 14.97 32.57 -22.85
CA ASP A 62 14.09 33.71 -23.16
C ASP A 62 12.64 33.42 -22.66
N GLY A 63 12.48 33.14 -21.36
CA GLY A 63 11.20 32.86 -20.73
C GLY A 63 11.25 33.04 -19.21
N SER A 64 10.14 32.83 -18.55
CA SER A 64 10.07 32.76 -17.07
C SER A 64 10.28 31.31 -16.60
N ILE A 65 11.04 31.14 -15.53
CA ILE A 65 11.19 29.86 -14.86
C ILE A 65 10.18 29.81 -13.73
N ASP A 66 9.38 28.76 -13.69
CA ASP A 66 8.57 28.41 -12.54
C ASP A 66 9.45 27.61 -11.59
N GLU A 67 9.89 28.22 -10.52
CA GLU A 67 10.86 27.64 -9.58
C GLU A 67 10.25 26.46 -8.84
N ASP A 68 8.97 26.52 -8.46
CA ASP A 68 8.28 25.46 -7.73
C ASP A 68 8.13 24.24 -8.66
N ALA A 69 7.63 24.43 -9.88
CA ALA A 69 7.54 23.37 -10.87
C ALA A 69 8.90 22.73 -11.23
N LEU A 70 9.98 23.52 -11.21
CA LEU A 70 11.32 23.02 -11.46
C LEU A 70 11.80 22.10 -10.31
N ILE A 71 11.56 22.50 -9.08
CA ILE A 71 11.94 21.72 -7.89
C ILE A 71 11.18 20.37 -7.88
N GLU A 72 9.88 20.41 -8.11
CA GLU A 72 9.03 19.21 -8.20
C GLU A 72 9.51 18.26 -9.30
N ALA A 73 9.75 18.76 -10.51
CA ALA A 73 10.24 17.96 -11.64
C ALA A 73 11.63 17.33 -11.38
N LEU A 74 12.50 18.01 -10.64
CA LEU A 74 13.80 17.46 -10.24
C LEU A 74 13.65 16.34 -9.21
N ALA A 75 12.77 16.49 -8.24
CA ALA A 75 12.49 15.47 -7.22
C ALA A 75 11.87 14.22 -7.85
N GLU A 76 10.83 14.39 -8.66
CA GLU A 76 10.19 13.32 -9.42
C GLU A 76 11.18 12.61 -10.34
N GLY A 77 11.98 13.37 -11.12
CA GLY A 77 13.02 12.84 -11.99
C GLY A 77 14.08 12.03 -11.24
N TYR A 78 14.43 12.43 -10.01
CA TYR A 78 15.39 11.69 -9.19
C TYR A 78 14.84 10.34 -8.75
N ILE A 79 13.59 10.30 -8.29
CA ILE A 79 12.95 9.05 -7.81
C ILE A 79 12.62 8.11 -8.97
N SER A 80 12.21 8.64 -10.13
CA SER A 80 11.84 7.83 -11.30
C SER A 80 12.95 6.93 -11.85
N VAL A 81 14.23 7.25 -11.58
CA VAL A 81 15.37 6.42 -12.03
C VAL A 81 15.64 5.23 -11.14
N LEU A 82 15.00 5.11 -9.97
CA LEU A 82 15.22 3.98 -9.06
C LEU A 82 14.68 2.66 -9.62
N GLY A 83 13.82 2.71 -10.64
CA GLY A 83 13.37 1.56 -11.43
C GLY A 83 12.57 0.52 -10.65
N LYS A 84 12.01 0.90 -9.51
CA LYS A 84 11.09 0.08 -8.72
C LYS A 84 9.74 0.77 -8.65
N ASP A 85 8.70 0.06 -9.03
CA ASP A 85 7.32 0.57 -9.02
C ASP A 85 6.86 1.04 -7.64
N GLU A 86 7.49 0.50 -6.58
CA GLU A 86 7.21 0.85 -5.19
C GLU A 86 7.94 2.12 -4.70
N SER A 87 8.76 2.76 -5.55
CA SER A 87 9.39 4.05 -5.24
C SER A 87 8.54 5.18 -5.81
N SER A 88 8.16 6.14 -5.00
CA SER A 88 7.39 7.30 -5.45
C SER A 88 7.83 8.59 -4.76
N TYR A 89 7.69 9.69 -5.47
CA TYR A 89 7.68 11.03 -4.94
C TYR A 89 6.22 11.50 -4.86
N MET A 90 5.88 12.19 -3.81
CA MET A 90 4.59 12.85 -3.63
C MET A 90 4.84 14.30 -3.26
N ASP A 91 4.25 15.23 -4.00
CA ASP A 91 4.21 16.61 -3.58
C ASP A 91 3.38 16.79 -2.29
N THR A 92 3.30 18.02 -1.79
CA THR A 92 2.59 18.32 -0.52
C THR A 92 1.12 17.92 -0.57
N ASP A 93 0.46 18.14 -1.70
CA ASP A 93 -0.97 17.86 -1.88
C ASP A 93 -1.21 16.35 -2.06
N GLU A 94 -0.39 15.68 -2.84
CA GLU A 94 -0.42 14.23 -3.03
C GLU A 94 -0.15 13.49 -1.71
N TYR A 95 0.83 13.96 -0.93
CA TYR A 95 1.11 13.37 0.38
C TYR A 95 -0.02 13.61 1.38
N ALA A 96 -0.70 14.74 1.31
CA ALA A 96 -1.90 14.98 2.12
C ALA A 96 -3.02 14.01 1.76
N LEU A 97 -3.24 13.75 0.45
CA LEU A 97 -4.19 12.74 -0.04
C LEU A 97 -3.81 11.32 0.38
N TYR A 98 -2.53 10.97 0.29
CA TYR A 98 -2.03 9.68 0.75
C TYR A 98 -2.29 9.46 2.25
N LYS A 99 -2.00 10.47 3.09
CA LYS A 99 -2.29 10.41 4.53
C LYS A 99 -3.78 10.29 4.82
N GLU A 100 -4.62 11.01 4.07
CA GLU A 100 -6.08 10.90 4.19
C GLU A 100 -6.53 9.47 3.86
N HIS A 101 -6.04 8.90 2.75
CA HIS A 101 -6.34 7.52 2.35
C HIS A 101 -5.87 6.53 3.41
N LEU A 102 -4.63 6.64 3.88
CA LEU A 102 -4.07 5.79 4.94
C LEU A 102 -4.90 5.86 6.24
N SER A 103 -5.39 7.05 6.60
CA SER A 103 -6.23 7.24 7.79
C SER A 103 -7.62 6.60 7.67
N GLY A 104 -8.00 6.11 6.49
CA GLY A 104 -9.34 5.59 6.21
C GLY A 104 -10.42 6.64 6.35
N THR A 105 -10.10 7.90 6.04
CA THR A 105 -11.08 8.99 5.97
C THR A 105 -11.13 9.56 4.55
N HIS A 106 -12.25 10.14 4.20
CA HIS A 106 -12.41 10.88 2.95
C HIS A 106 -13.07 12.21 3.27
N GLN A 107 -12.41 13.30 2.89
CA GLN A 107 -12.97 14.63 3.04
C GLN A 107 -13.65 15.08 1.74
N GLY A 108 -14.70 15.85 1.87
CA GLY A 108 -15.38 16.44 0.73
C GLY A 108 -16.83 15.98 0.56
N ILE A 109 -17.27 15.88 -0.70
CA ILE A 109 -18.65 15.50 -1.03
C ILE A 109 -18.86 13.99 -1.16
N GLY A 110 -17.81 13.17 -1.19
CA GLY A 110 -17.88 11.70 -1.28
C GLY A 110 -18.01 11.18 -2.69
N VAL A 111 -17.17 11.67 -3.60
CA VAL A 111 -17.04 11.15 -4.97
C VAL A 111 -15.57 10.91 -5.31
N TYR A 112 -15.33 9.92 -6.14
CA TYR A 112 -14.09 9.82 -6.91
C TYR A 112 -14.35 10.33 -8.32
N CYS A 113 -13.37 11.01 -8.89
CA CYS A 113 -13.47 11.56 -10.24
C CYS A 113 -12.22 11.24 -11.05
N SER A 114 -12.40 11.12 -12.37
CA SER A 114 -11.33 11.13 -13.35
C SER A 114 -11.39 12.41 -14.19
N ASN A 115 -10.24 12.82 -14.73
CA ASN A 115 -10.19 13.94 -15.66
C ASN A 115 -10.67 13.50 -17.04
N VAL A 116 -11.88 13.91 -17.43
CA VAL A 116 -12.42 13.67 -18.77
C VAL A 116 -12.71 15.01 -19.45
N GLY A 117 -11.93 15.34 -20.46
CA GLY A 117 -12.07 16.59 -21.21
C GLY A 117 -11.90 17.86 -20.36
N GLY A 118 -11.06 17.80 -19.31
CA GLY A 118 -10.82 18.90 -18.38
C GLY A 118 -11.85 19.06 -17.27
N TYR A 119 -12.78 18.12 -17.12
CA TYR A 119 -13.80 18.14 -16.07
C TYR A 119 -13.66 16.97 -15.10
N PRO A 120 -13.86 17.16 -13.76
CA PRO A 120 -14.05 16.08 -12.82
C PRO A 120 -15.30 15.29 -13.20
N THR A 121 -15.11 14.11 -13.76
CA THR A 121 -16.19 13.18 -14.13
C THR A 121 -16.28 12.08 -13.07
N ILE A 122 -17.44 11.93 -12.46
CA ILE A 122 -17.67 11.02 -11.34
C ILE A 122 -17.48 9.56 -11.79
N THR A 123 -16.52 8.87 -11.19
CA THR A 123 -16.24 7.44 -11.41
C THR A 123 -16.85 6.57 -10.32
N SER A 124 -17.04 7.12 -9.11
CA SER A 124 -17.68 6.43 -7.99
C SER A 124 -18.34 7.44 -7.05
N VAL A 125 -19.43 7.02 -6.41
CA VAL A 125 -20.12 7.78 -5.36
C VAL A 125 -20.13 6.93 -4.10
N LEU A 126 -19.58 7.46 -3.01
CA LEU A 126 -19.52 6.75 -1.74
C LEU A 126 -20.92 6.58 -1.14
N PRO A 127 -21.25 5.40 -0.60
CA PRO A 127 -22.49 5.19 0.14
C PRO A 127 -22.59 6.19 1.31
N ASP A 128 -23.80 6.59 1.63
CA ASP A 128 -24.13 7.50 2.75
C ASP A 128 -23.40 8.86 2.72
N SER A 129 -22.79 9.20 1.58
CA SER A 129 -22.11 10.47 1.37
C SER A 129 -23.06 11.62 1.09
N PRO A 130 -22.60 12.90 1.23
CA PRO A 130 -23.37 14.05 0.75
C PRO A 130 -23.73 13.97 -0.73
N ALA A 131 -22.81 13.46 -1.56
CA ALA A 131 -23.05 13.26 -3.00
C ALA A 131 -24.14 12.22 -3.26
N SER A 132 -24.12 11.09 -2.54
CA SER A 132 -25.17 10.07 -2.60
C SER A 132 -26.53 10.66 -2.20
N SER A 133 -26.57 11.37 -1.07
CA SER A 133 -27.80 12.04 -0.59
C SER A 133 -28.32 13.10 -1.55
N ALA A 134 -27.44 13.79 -2.28
CA ALA A 134 -27.77 14.78 -3.31
C ALA A 134 -28.11 14.17 -4.67
N GLY A 135 -28.06 12.84 -4.80
CA GLY A 135 -28.38 12.09 -6.01
C GLY A 135 -27.40 12.31 -7.16
N LEU A 136 -26.11 12.51 -6.84
CA LEU A 136 -25.05 12.47 -7.84
C LEU A 136 -24.83 11.03 -8.34
N LYS A 137 -24.46 10.89 -9.61
CA LYS A 137 -24.32 9.58 -10.26
C LYS A 137 -22.99 9.46 -10.99
N VAL A 138 -22.53 8.23 -11.10
CA VAL A 138 -21.38 7.88 -11.96
C VAL A 138 -21.65 8.34 -13.40
N GLY A 139 -20.63 8.90 -14.05
CA GLY A 139 -20.68 9.46 -15.39
C GLY A 139 -21.14 10.92 -15.48
N GLU A 140 -21.60 11.55 -14.39
CA GLU A 140 -21.87 12.99 -14.36
C GLU A 140 -20.54 13.78 -14.28
N ALA A 141 -20.46 14.88 -15.04
CA ALA A 141 -19.31 15.79 -15.04
C ALA A 141 -19.61 17.05 -14.21
N ILE A 142 -18.71 17.46 -13.34
CA ILE A 142 -18.79 18.73 -12.61
C ILE A 142 -18.23 19.82 -13.50
N VAL A 143 -19.09 20.74 -13.94
CA VAL A 143 -18.73 21.78 -14.93
C VAL A 143 -18.54 23.17 -14.31
N ALA A 144 -19.11 23.43 -13.13
CA ALA A 144 -18.85 24.64 -12.36
C ALA A 144 -19.01 24.39 -10.85
N ILE A 145 -18.29 25.19 -10.03
CA ILE A 145 -18.38 25.22 -8.57
C ILE A 145 -18.59 26.66 -8.13
N GLY A 146 -19.75 26.93 -7.52
CA GLY A 146 -20.19 28.31 -7.29
C GLY A 146 -20.32 29.06 -8.60
N ASP A 147 -19.64 30.20 -8.70
CA ASP A 147 -19.60 31.03 -9.92
C ASP A 147 -18.40 30.71 -10.81
N SER A 148 -17.54 29.75 -10.42
CA SER A 148 -16.32 29.39 -11.13
C SER A 148 -16.57 28.23 -12.10
N GLU A 149 -16.40 28.48 -13.39
CA GLU A 149 -16.39 27.42 -14.41
C GLU A 149 -15.13 26.58 -14.32
N VAL A 150 -15.25 25.26 -14.32
CA VAL A 150 -14.13 24.31 -14.20
C VAL A 150 -13.09 24.52 -15.32
N GLN A 151 -13.53 24.83 -16.54
CA GLN A 151 -12.58 25.13 -17.62
C GLN A 151 -11.66 26.33 -17.37
N LYS A 152 -12.08 27.26 -16.49
CA LYS A 152 -11.25 28.42 -16.12
C LYS A 152 -10.32 28.16 -14.97
N ILE A 153 -10.72 27.35 -14.00
CA ILE A 153 -9.91 27.05 -12.81
C ILE A 153 -9.06 25.78 -12.97
N GLY A 154 -9.35 24.93 -13.95
CA GLY A 154 -8.68 23.64 -14.18
C GLY A 154 -9.25 22.51 -13.35
N TYR A 155 -8.92 21.27 -13.77
CA TYR A 155 -9.37 20.03 -13.12
C TYR A 155 -8.91 19.95 -11.67
N ASP A 156 -7.61 20.18 -11.39
CA ASP A 156 -7.00 19.99 -10.08
C ASP A 156 -7.62 20.92 -9.05
N ASN A 157 -7.76 22.21 -9.37
CA ASN A 157 -8.42 23.17 -8.50
C ASN A 157 -9.90 22.82 -8.27
N ALA A 158 -10.61 22.36 -9.28
CA ALA A 158 -11.99 21.94 -9.13
C ALA A 158 -12.10 20.68 -8.25
N TYR A 159 -11.19 19.73 -8.43
CA TYR A 159 -11.13 18.51 -7.61
C TYR A 159 -10.78 18.82 -6.15
N ALA A 160 -9.83 19.72 -5.90
CA ALA A 160 -9.52 20.19 -4.56
C ALA A 160 -10.72 20.87 -3.88
N LEU A 161 -11.49 21.70 -4.61
CA LEU A 161 -12.69 22.35 -4.06
C LEU A 161 -13.76 21.36 -3.60
N ILE A 162 -14.03 20.29 -4.36
CA ILE A 162 -15.01 19.27 -3.95
C ILE A 162 -14.51 18.38 -2.80
N ARG A 163 -13.23 18.45 -2.48
CA ARG A 163 -12.57 17.79 -1.35
C ARG A 163 -12.22 18.74 -0.19
N SER A 164 -12.77 19.95 -0.22
CA SER A 164 -12.53 20.93 0.84
C SER A 164 -12.98 20.46 2.22
N ASP A 165 -12.50 21.15 3.25
CA ASP A 165 -12.77 20.84 4.65
C ASP A 165 -14.25 20.64 4.97
N ALA A 166 -14.52 19.76 5.92
CA ALA A 166 -15.87 19.44 6.36
C ALA A 166 -16.63 20.69 6.83
N GLY A 167 -17.87 20.79 6.40
CA GLY A 167 -18.74 21.95 6.69
C GLY A 167 -18.76 23.04 5.62
N THR A 168 -18.01 22.89 4.52
CA THR A 168 -18.02 23.84 3.41
C THR A 168 -19.24 23.60 2.52
N LEU A 169 -20.07 24.63 2.34
CA LEU A 169 -21.22 24.57 1.43
C LEU A 169 -20.78 24.87 -0.01
N LEU A 170 -20.94 23.91 -0.89
CA LEU A 170 -20.65 24.02 -2.32
C LEU A 170 -21.94 24.02 -3.15
N THR A 171 -21.98 24.86 -4.16
CA THR A 171 -23.01 24.79 -5.20
C THR A 171 -22.38 24.29 -6.48
N LEU A 172 -22.65 23.04 -6.84
CA LEU A 172 -22.10 22.39 -8.02
C LEU A 172 -23.07 22.56 -9.20
N THR A 173 -22.52 22.79 -10.39
CA THR A 173 -23.25 22.55 -11.64
C THR A 173 -22.74 21.24 -12.22
N VAL A 174 -23.61 20.24 -12.30
CA VAL A 174 -23.29 18.91 -12.83
C VAL A 174 -23.98 18.71 -14.16
N ARG A 175 -23.29 18.08 -15.10
CA ARG A 175 -23.75 17.79 -16.46
C ARG A 175 -23.96 16.30 -16.66
N SER A 176 -25.14 15.92 -17.14
CA SER A 176 -25.48 14.56 -17.55
C SER A 176 -26.20 14.58 -18.87
N GLY A 177 -25.72 13.83 -19.87
CA GLY A 177 -26.37 13.78 -21.20
C GLY A 177 -26.52 15.16 -21.87
N GLY A 178 -25.63 16.12 -21.58
CA GLY A 178 -25.69 17.48 -22.13
C GLY A 178 -26.64 18.43 -21.37
N VAL A 179 -27.27 17.97 -20.28
CA VAL A 179 -28.16 18.79 -19.46
C VAL A 179 -27.47 19.14 -18.13
N ASP A 180 -27.47 20.44 -17.82
CA ASP A 180 -26.87 20.96 -16.59
C ASP A 180 -27.90 21.09 -15.49
N ARG A 181 -27.56 20.67 -14.26
CA ARG A 181 -28.36 20.88 -13.05
C ARG A 181 -27.51 21.44 -11.92
N LYS A 182 -28.08 22.28 -11.08
CA LYS A 182 -27.40 22.79 -9.88
C LYS A 182 -27.74 21.92 -8.67
N VAL A 183 -26.72 21.65 -7.86
CA VAL A 183 -26.83 20.85 -6.63
C VAL A 183 -26.07 21.54 -5.54
N SER A 184 -26.70 21.78 -4.37
CA SER A 184 -26.02 22.30 -3.18
C SER A 184 -25.68 21.16 -2.26
N ILE A 185 -24.39 21.05 -1.90
CA ILE A 185 -23.83 19.96 -1.10
C ILE A 185 -22.90 20.56 -0.04
N THR A 186 -23.00 20.10 1.20
CA THR A 186 -22.06 20.43 2.25
C THR A 186 -21.04 19.31 2.37
N THR A 187 -19.77 19.65 2.33
CA THR A 187 -18.67 18.70 2.52
C THR A 187 -18.68 18.11 3.94
N THR A 188 -18.20 16.89 4.08
CA THR A 188 -18.06 16.25 5.38
C THR A 188 -16.81 15.37 5.41
N SER A 189 -16.37 14.98 6.61
CA SER A 189 -15.38 13.90 6.76
C SER A 189 -16.13 12.58 6.90
N MET A 190 -15.81 11.62 6.04
CA MET A 190 -16.44 10.31 5.97
C MET A 190 -15.45 9.23 6.33
N ASN A 191 -15.90 8.21 7.03
CA ASN A 191 -15.09 7.01 7.22
C ASN A 191 -15.18 6.14 5.97
N MET A 192 -14.01 5.71 5.47
CA MET A 192 -13.93 4.72 4.39
C MET A 192 -13.98 3.33 5.00
N PRO A 193 -14.92 2.49 4.60
CA PRO A 193 -14.91 1.10 5.05
C PRO A 193 -13.78 0.34 4.35
N SER A 194 -12.71 0.02 5.10
CA SER A 194 -11.65 -0.87 4.60
C SER A 194 -11.99 -2.35 4.76
N VAL A 195 -13.03 -2.67 5.53
CA VAL A 195 -13.50 -4.04 5.79
C VAL A 195 -15.02 -4.09 5.70
N SER A 196 -15.55 -5.09 5.00
CA SER A 196 -16.96 -5.47 5.06
C SER A 196 -17.12 -6.94 5.44
N THR A 197 -18.31 -7.33 5.91
CA THR A 197 -18.56 -8.68 6.36
C THR A 197 -19.97 -9.13 6.00
N GLU A 198 -20.10 -10.44 5.74
CA GLU A 198 -21.34 -11.08 5.36
C GLU A 198 -21.41 -12.53 5.92
N LEU A 199 -22.58 -13.12 5.94
CA LEU A 199 -22.80 -14.52 6.34
C LEU A 199 -23.33 -15.32 5.14
N PHE A 200 -22.68 -16.43 4.84
CA PHE A 200 -23.12 -17.43 3.87
C PHE A 200 -23.42 -18.75 4.57
N GLY A 201 -24.67 -18.88 5.03
CA GLY A 201 -25.07 -20.03 5.84
C GLY A 201 -24.30 -20.09 7.16
N ASP A 202 -23.52 -21.17 7.36
CA ASP A 202 -22.69 -21.39 8.56
C ASP A 202 -21.28 -20.76 8.43
N TYR A 203 -20.97 -20.07 7.35
CA TYR A 203 -19.64 -19.53 7.06
C TYR A 203 -19.65 -18.00 7.06
N GLY A 204 -18.59 -17.42 7.67
CA GLY A 204 -18.35 -15.99 7.63
C GLY A 204 -17.58 -15.57 6.38
N TYR A 205 -17.83 -14.35 5.95
CA TYR A 205 -17.06 -13.70 4.87
C TYR A 205 -16.59 -12.34 5.36
N ILE A 206 -15.30 -12.08 5.14
CA ILE A 206 -14.67 -10.79 5.41
C ILE A 206 -13.96 -10.34 4.14
N LYS A 207 -14.41 -9.23 3.56
CA LYS A 207 -13.70 -8.54 2.49
C LYS A 207 -12.81 -7.48 3.11
N ILE A 208 -11.51 -7.50 2.78
CA ILE A 208 -10.58 -6.43 3.11
C ILE A 208 -10.25 -5.71 1.79
N TYR A 209 -10.71 -4.46 1.68
CA TYR A 209 -10.50 -3.64 0.48
C TYR A 209 -9.09 -3.07 0.44
N GLU A 210 -8.55 -2.69 1.61
CA GLU A 210 -7.24 -2.09 1.79
C GLU A 210 -6.77 -2.24 3.25
N PHE A 211 -5.48 -2.03 3.50
CA PHE A 211 -4.91 -2.00 4.83
C PHE A 211 -4.52 -0.57 5.21
N GLY A 212 -5.35 0.10 5.99
CA GLY A 212 -5.14 1.44 6.55
C GLY A 212 -5.29 1.47 8.07
N ASP A 213 -5.19 2.66 8.65
CA ASP A 213 -5.17 2.86 10.12
C ASP A 213 -6.40 2.29 10.85
N LYS A 214 -7.56 2.25 10.18
CA LYS A 214 -8.82 1.75 10.75
C LYS A 214 -9.06 0.26 10.50
N SER A 215 -8.26 -0.39 9.66
CA SER A 215 -8.50 -1.77 9.24
C SER A 215 -8.47 -2.75 10.41
N TYR A 216 -7.58 -2.54 11.40
CA TYR A 216 -7.54 -3.36 12.61
C TYR A 216 -8.86 -3.31 13.40
N GLN A 217 -9.39 -2.10 13.62
CA GLN A 217 -10.64 -1.93 14.36
C GLN A 217 -11.83 -2.53 13.60
N GLN A 218 -11.90 -2.30 12.29
CA GLN A 218 -12.97 -2.79 11.43
C GLN A 218 -12.91 -4.33 11.29
N PHE A 219 -11.72 -4.90 11.11
CA PHE A 219 -11.53 -6.34 11.10
C PHE A 219 -11.94 -6.98 12.43
N THR A 220 -11.56 -6.35 13.55
CA THR A 220 -11.93 -6.82 14.89
C THR A 220 -13.45 -6.84 15.07
N ALA A 221 -14.16 -5.82 14.62
CA ALA A 221 -15.62 -5.76 14.68
C ALA A 221 -16.26 -6.85 13.80
N ALA A 222 -15.77 -7.03 12.57
CA ALA A 222 -16.22 -8.06 11.64
C ALA A 222 -16.02 -9.47 12.20
N TYR A 223 -14.81 -9.77 12.68
CA TYR A 223 -14.48 -11.06 13.29
C TYR A 223 -15.34 -11.36 14.52
N SER A 224 -15.51 -10.37 15.40
CA SER A 224 -16.35 -10.52 16.60
C SER A 224 -17.82 -10.80 16.25
N MET A 225 -18.35 -10.14 15.21
CA MET A 225 -19.72 -10.40 14.74
C MET A 225 -19.87 -11.84 14.23
N LEU A 226 -18.94 -12.32 13.42
CA LEU A 226 -18.97 -13.68 12.86
C LEU A 226 -18.79 -14.75 13.91
N THR A 227 -17.86 -14.57 14.86
CA THR A 227 -17.64 -15.52 15.95
C THR A 227 -18.82 -15.57 16.91
N THR A 228 -19.49 -14.44 17.15
CA THR A 228 -20.75 -14.39 17.94
C THR A 228 -21.89 -15.11 17.21
N ALA A 229 -21.92 -15.05 15.88
CA ALA A 229 -22.87 -15.81 15.06
C ALA A 229 -22.56 -17.33 15.04
N GLY A 230 -21.40 -17.76 15.55
CA GLY A 230 -21.02 -19.16 15.64
C GLY A 230 -20.62 -19.80 14.33
N VAL A 231 -19.94 -19.04 13.44
CA VAL A 231 -19.49 -19.54 12.14
C VAL A 231 -18.54 -20.73 12.28
N LYS A 232 -18.65 -21.68 11.37
CA LYS A 232 -17.82 -22.91 11.33
C LYS A 232 -16.52 -22.73 10.55
N GLY A 233 -16.41 -21.67 9.75
CA GLY A 233 -15.23 -21.30 8.97
C GLY A 233 -15.39 -19.90 8.40
N MET A 234 -14.31 -19.36 7.85
CA MET A 234 -14.29 -17.99 7.28
C MET A 234 -13.61 -17.94 5.93
N VAL A 235 -14.18 -17.12 5.04
CA VAL A 235 -13.56 -16.67 3.80
C VAL A 235 -13.01 -15.26 4.03
N ILE A 236 -11.72 -15.04 3.76
CA ILE A 236 -11.11 -13.72 3.75
C ILE A 236 -10.83 -13.35 2.30
N ASP A 237 -11.47 -12.32 1.78
CA ASP A 237 -11.33 -11.88 0.38
C ASP A 237 -10.36 -10.71 0.28
N LEU A 238 -9.23 -10.94 -0.39
CA LEU A 238 -8.18 -9.97 -0.68
C LEU A 238 -8.09 -9.63 -2.18
N ARG A 239 -9.04 -10.04 -2.99
CA ARG A 239 -9.06 -9.71 -4.42
C ARG A 239 -9.18 -8.20 -4.61
N ASN A 240 -8.39 -7.66 -5.54
CA ASN A 240 -8.26 -6.22 -5.82
C ASN A 240 -7.75 -5.37 -4.61
N ASN A 241 -7.12 -6.01 -3.62
CA ASN A 241 -6.43 -5.32 -2.54
C ASN A 241 -4.95 -5.21 -2.90
N ASP A 242 -4.50 -4.02 -3.27
CA ASP A 242 -3.11 -3.70 -3.57
C ASP A 242 -2.33 -3.24 -2.33
N GLY A 243 -3.03 -3.19 -1.18
CA GLY A 243 -2.47 -2.78 0.11
C GLY A 243 -2.11 -1.29 0.15
N ILE A 244 -1.90 -0.76 1.36
CA ILE A 244 -1.35 0.58 1.55
C ILE A 244 -0.29 0.51 2.65
N SER A 245 -0.59 -0.20 3.76
CA SER A 245 0.24 -0.23 4.95
C SER A 245 0.58 -1.65 5.37
N HIS A 246 1.87 -1.98 5.38
CA HIS A 246 2.37 -3.23 5.96
C HIS A 246 2.10 -3.30 7.46
N ASP A 247 2.20 -2.17 8.18
CA ASP A 247 1.93 -2.11 9.61
C ASP A 247 0.48 -2.43 9.93
N ALA A 248 -0.47 -1.93 9.13
CA ALA A 248 -1.88 -2.23 9.32
C ALA A 248 -2.17 -3.74 9.12
N ALA A 249 -1.58 -4.37 8.10
CA ALA A 249 -1.70 -5.79 7.86
C ALA A 249 -1.05 -6.63 8.97
N THR A 250 0.18 -6.30 9.36
CA THR A 250 0.92 -7.02 10.42
C THR A 250 0.27 -6.86 11.79
N ASN A 251 -0.36 -5.73 12.09
CA ASN A 251 -1.10 -5.52 13.33
C ASN A 251 -2.31 -6.46 13.45
N ILE A 252 -3.05 -6.65 12.36
CA ILE A 252 -4.15 -7.64 12.33
C ILE A 252 -3.57 -9.03 12.51
N LEU A 253 -2.60 -9.42 11.70
CA LEU A 253 -1.97 -10.75 11.75
C LEU A 253 -1.39 -11.03 13.14
N SER A 254 -0.73 -10.06 13.78
CA SER A 254 -0.18 -10.21 15.11
C SER A 254 -1.23 -10.59 16.15
N ALA A 255 -2.41 -10.01 16.10
CA ALA A 255 -3.48 -10.29 17.05
C ALA A 255 -4.20 -11.62 16.76
N TYR A 256 -4.31 -12.01 15.47
CA TYR A 256 -5.20 -13.08 15.00
C TYR A 256 -4.48 -14.39 14.64
N LEU A 257 -3.16 -14.40 14.59
CA LEU A 257 -2.37 -15.63 14.43
C LEU A 257 -2.00 -16.23 15.79
N PRO A 258 -1.67 -17.52 15.87
CA PRO A 258 -1.26 -18.18 17.12
C PRO A 258 -0.03 -17.48 17.74
N LEU A 259 0.00 -17.43 19.07
CA LEU A 259 1.07 -16.81 19.86
C LEU A 259 2.46 -17.24 19.36
N GLU A 260 3.40 -16.29 19.27
CA GLU A 260 4.79 -16.47 18.84
C GLU A 260 4.99 -16.88 17.37
N SER A 261 3.93 -17.05 16.57
CA SER A 261 4.10 -17.25 15.12
C SER A 261 4.89 -16.10 14.50
N VAL A 262 5.81 -16.41 13.60
CA VAL A 262 6.51 -15.38 12.81
C VAL A 262 5.55 -14.86 11.75
N VAL A 263 5.21 -13.58 11.83
CA VAL A 263 4.27 -12.93 10.92
C VAL A 263 4.99 -12.45 9.66
N ALA A 264 6.10 -11.74 9.85
CA ALA A 264 6.83 -11.10 8.77
C ALA A 264 8.34 -11.16 9.02
N VAL A 265 9.08 -11.33 7.94
CA VAL A 265 10.56 -11.35 7.89
C VAL A 265 10.99 -10.36 6.80
N THR A 266 11.95 -9.51 7.12
CA THR A 266 12.61 -8.63 6.15
C THR A 266 13.96 -9.20 5.77
N GLU A 267 14.37 -8.93 4.52
CA GLU A 267 15.71 -9.23 4.02
C GLU A 267 16.30 -7.96 3.40
N ASP A 268 17.39 -7.49 3.98
CA ASP A 268 18.10 -6.29 3.53
C ASP A 268 18.89 -6.55 2.25
N LEU A 269 19.47 -5.49 1.67
CA LEU A 269 20.26 -5.56 0.43
C LEU A 269 21.52 -6.45 0.54
N ASP A 270 22.05 -6.66 1.73
CA ASP A 270 23.18 -7.56 2.00
C ASP A 270 22.77 -9.02 2.26
N GLY A 271 21.47 -9.32 2.20
CA GLY A 271 20.89 -10.64 2.45
C GLY A 271 20.69 -10.96 3.94
N THR A 272 20.83 -9.98 4.83
CA THR A 272 20.56 -10.17 6.26
C THR A 272 19.06 -10.26 6.51
N GLN A 273 18.62 -11.36 7.11
CA GLN A 273 17.23 -11.58 7.46
C GLN A 273 16.95 -11.18 8.91
N SER A 274 15.83 -10.48 9.10
CA SER A 274 15.35 -10.04 10.41
C SER A 274 13.87 -10.32 10.58
N ILE A 275 13.48 -10.77 11.77
CA ILE A 275 12.06 -10.93 12.08
C ILE A 275 11.48 -9.55 12.36
N LEU A 276 10.60 -9.10 11.47
CA LEU A 276 9.92 -7.81 11.60
C LEU A 276 8.79 -7.87 12.65
N SER A 277 8.01 -8.96 12.66
CA SER A 277 6.85 -9.08 13.55
C SER A 277 6.58 -10.53 13.98
N ARG A 278 6.11 -10.68 15.24
CA ARG A 278 5.58 -11.93 15.79
C ARG A 278 4.17 -11.74 16.27
N ALA A 279 3.39 -12.82 16.25
CA ALA A 279 2.03 -12.82 16.73
C ALA A 279 1.96 -12.77 18.27
N THR A 280 1.05 -11.94 18.78
CA THR A 280 0.67 -11.87 20.20
C THR A 280 -0.40 -12.88 20.57
N GLY A 281 -1.13 -13.41 19.57
CA GLY A 281 -2.18 -14.42 19.74
C GLY A 281 -3.38 -13.96 20.55
N THR A 282 -3.61 -12.66 20.67
CA THR A 282 -4.64 -12.09 21.55
C THR A 282 -6.05 -12.57 21.17
N ASN A 283 -6.31 -12.73 19.89
CA ASN A 283 -7.60 -13.13 19.31
C ASN A 283 -7.41 -14.24 18.25
N ALA A 284 -6.52 -15.20 18.49
CA ALA A 284 -6.16 -16.20 17.50
C ALA A 284 -7.38 -16.86 16.84
N ILE A 285 -7.35 -16.94 15.51
CA ILE A 285 -8.39 -17.60 14.71
C ILE A 285 -8.36 -19.09 15.00
N THR A 286 -9.52 -19.67 15.31
CA THR A 286 -9.68 -21.07 15.71
C THR A 286 -10.53 -21.89 14.74
N VAL A 287 -11.10 -21.27 13.74
CA VAL A 287 -11.89 -21.92 12.69
C VAL A 287 -11.10 -22.02 11.39
N PRO A 288 -11.41 -22.97 10.50
CA PRO A 288 -10.79 -23.03 9.18
C PRO A 288 -10.96 -21.73 8.41
N VAL A 289 -9.93 -21.36 7.62
CA VAL A 289 -9.91 -20.14 6.82
C VAL A 289 -9.55 -20.47 5.38
N THR A 290 -10.27 -19.87 4.44
CA THR A 290 -9.85 -19.77 3.04
C THR A 290 -9.60 -18.32 2.65
N VAL A 291 -8.68 -18.07 1.73
CA VAL A 291 -8.31 -16.73 1.29
C VAL A 291 -8.53 -16.59 -0.20
N LEU A 292 -9.27 -15.56 -0.63
CA LEU A 292 -9.45 -15.28 -2.06
C LEU A 292 -8.42 -14.27 -2.52
N THR A 293 -7.73 -14.57 -3.63
CA THR A 293 -6.70 -13.70 -4.25
C THR A 293 -6.90 -13.56 -5.75
N ASN A 294 -6.34 -12.49 -6.33
CA ASN A 294 -6.24 -12.33 -7.77
C ASN A 294 -4.94 -11.60 -8.16
N ALA A 295 -4.72 -11.37 -9.45
CA ALA A 295 -3.52 -10.71 -9.97
C ALA A 295 -3.36 -9.23 -9.51
N LYS A 296 -4.40 -8.62 -8.94
CA LYS A 296 -4.36 -7.28 -8.34
C LYS A 296 -4.13 -7.32 -6.82
N THR A 297 -4.08 -8.51 -6.20
CA THR A 297 -3.67 -8.66 -4.80
C THR A 297 -2.16 -8.41 -4.71
N ALA A 298 -1.72 -7.41 -3.91
CA ALA A 298 -0.33 -6.97 -3.90
C ALA A 298 0.17 -6.56 -2.50
N GLY A 299 1.48 -6.55 -2.30
CA GLY A 299 2.16 -6.01 -1.14
C GLY A 299 1.66 -6.52 0.22
N PRO A 300 1.10 -5.65 1.09
CA PRO A 300 0.55 -6.04 2.38
C PRO A 300 -0.49 -7.15 2.31
N ALA A 301 -1.29 -7.22 1.23
CA ALA A 301 -2.29 -8.26 1.05
C ALA A 301 -1.67 -9.62 0.72
N GLU A 302 -0.53 -9.63 0.01
CA GLU A 302 0.24 -10.85 -0.23
C GLU A 302 0.85 -11.39 1.05
N LEU A 303 1.47 -10.50 1.86
CA LEU A 303 1.95 -10.86 3.18
C LEU A 303 0.83 -11.47 4.05
N PHE A 304 -0.35 -10.83 4.02
CA PHE A 304 -1.50 -11.26 4.81
C PHE A 304 -1.95 -12.67 4.43
N ALA A 305 -2.12 -12.94 3.14
CA ALA A 305 -2.48 -14.27 2.62
C ALA A 305 -1.40 -15.32 2.93
N ALA A 306 -0.12 -14.98 2.70
CA ALA A 306 1.00 -15.88 2.95
C ALA A 306 1.13 -16.23 4.44
N ALA A 307 0.98 -15.27 5.34
CA ALA A 307 1.07 -15.50 6.78
C ALA A 307 -0.09 -16.34 7.32
N LEU A 308 -1.32 -16.16 6.80
CA LEU A 308 -2.44 -17.04 7.13
C LEU A 308 -2.18 -18.48 6.68
N ARG A 309 -1.66 -18.67 5.47
CA ARG A 309 -1.28 -20.00 4.98
C ARG A 309 -0.19 -20.63 5.84
N ASP A 310 0.90 -19.91 6.10
CA ASP A 310 2.06 -20.43 6.83
C ASP A 310 1.74 -20.75 8.30
N CYS A 311 0.90 -19.95 8.96
CA CYS A 311 0.71 -20.04 10.41
C CYS A 311 -0.53 -20.85 10.82
N ILE A 312 -1.60 -20.86 10.02
CA ILE A 312 -2.86 -21.55 10.36
C ILE A 312 -3.34 -22.49 9.25
N GLY A 313 -2.56 -22.68 8.19
CA GLY A 313 -2.92 -23.59 7.09
C GLY A 313 -4.09 -23.10 6.25
N ALA A 314 -4.31 -21.80 6.15
CA ALA A 314 -5.35 -21.25 5.30
C ALA A 314 -5.11 -21.60 3.82
N GLU A 315 -6.14 -22.02 3.11
CA GLU A 315 -6.05 -22.40 1.69
C GLU A 315 -6.38 -21.20 0.82
N ILE A 316 -5.54 -20.96 -0.20
CA ILE A 316 -5.64 -19.81 -1.10
C ILE A 316 -6.36 -20.22 -2.37
N ILE A 317 -7.37 -19.45 -2.77
CA ILE A 317 -8.25 -19.72 -3.91
C ILE A 317 -8.28 -18.50 -4.82
N GLY A 318 -8.18 -18.71 -6.11
CA GLY A 318 -8.22 -17.65 -7.13
C GLY A 318 -7.08 -17.72 -8.10
N THR A 319 -6.40 -16.62 -8.35
CA THR A 319 -5.23 -16.58 -9.25
C THR A 319 -3.99 -16.09 -8.53
N THR A 320 -2.82 -16.33 -9.13
CA THR A 320 -1.53 -15.85 -8.62
C THR A 320 -1.57 -14.33 -8.43
N THR A 321 -1.00 -13.88 -7.31
CA THR A 321 -0.94 -12.46 -6.94
C THR A 321 0.18 -11.72 -7.69
N LYS A 322 0.34 -10.41 -7.44
CA LYS A 322 1.25 -9.55 -8.19
C LYS A 322 2.75 -9.85 -7.95
N GLY A 323 3.14 -10.19 -6.72
CA GLY A 323 4.52 -10.45 -6.35
C GLY A 323 5.27 -9.21 -5.83
N GLU A 324 4.56 -8.25 -5.28
CA GLU A 324 5.14 -7.07 -4.63
C GLU A 324 5.57 -7.38 -3.21
N ALA A 325 6.87 -7.55 -3.03
CA ALA A 325 7.45 -7.91 -1.75
C ALA A 325 8.35 -6.81 -1.17
N ALA A 326 8.15 -5.57 -1.57
CA ALA A 326 8.90 -4.46 -1.04
C ALA A 326 8.40 -4.06 0.35
N TYR A 327 9.30 -3.97 1.32
CA TYR A 327 9.05 -3.27 2.57
C TYR A 327 9.45 -1.82 2.39
N THR A 328 8.46 -0.93 2.43
CA THR A 328 8.64 0.49 2.11
C THR A 328 8.59 1.35 3.36
N GLU A 329 9.37 2.43 3.37
CA GLU A 329 9.26 3.53 4.34
C GLU A 329 8.95 4.84 3.64
N THR A 330 8.19 5.70 4.35
CA THR A 330 7.84 7.04 3.90
C THR A 330 8.67 8.07 4.65
N TYR A 331 9.38 8.92 3.89
CA TYR A 331 10.21 9.98 4.43
C TYR A 331 9.62 11.34 4.04
N THR A 332 9.20 12.12 5.04
CA THR A 332 8.70 13.48 4.83
C THR A 332 9.87 14.43 4.59
N LEU A 333 9.76 15.27 3.56
CA LEU A 333 10.74 16.29 3.20
C LEU A 333 10.49 17.61 3.96
N TYR A 334 11.43 18.54 3.86
CA TYR A 334 11.42 19.80 4.62
C TYR A 334 10.25 20.73 4.27
N ASP A 335 9.73 20.64 3.05
CA ASP A 335 8.62 21.41 2.49
C ASP A 335 7.24 20.79 2.73
N GLY A 336 7.21 19.55 3.23
CA GLY A 336 5.99 18.79 3.46
C GLY A 336 5.66 17.77 2.39
N ALA A 337 6.41 17.73 1.29
CA ALA A 337 6.40 16.63 0.32
C ALA A 337 6.94 15.33 0.94
N ALA A 338 6.83 14.19 0.27
CA ALA A 338 7.32 12.91 0.77
C ALA A 338 7.88 12.00 -0.32
N ILE A 339 8.72 11.08 0.09
CA ILE A 339 9.17 9.98 -0.75
C ILE A 339 8.85 8.64 -0.10
N ILE A 340 8.41 7.68 -0.89
CA ILE A 340 8.30 6.27 -0.49
C ILE A 340 9.46 5.53 -1.10
N LEU A 341 10.19 4.77 -0.28
CA LEU A 341 11.34 3.99 -0.72
C LEU A 341 11.23 2.54 -0.24
N PRO A 342 11.46 1.55 -1.10
CA PRO A 342 11.66 0.17 -0.69
C PRO A 342 13.04 0.05 0.01
N ILE A 343 13.03 -0.35 1.27
CA ILE A 343 14.23 -0.46 2.11
C ILE A 343 14.65 -1.90 2.36
N ALA A 344 13.75 -2.87 2.15
CA ALA A 344 14.04 -4.29 2.28
C ALA A 344 13.03 -5.11 1.44
N THR A 345 13.29 -6.40 1.28
CA THR A 345 12.31 -7.35 0.78
C THR A 345 11.53 -7.96 1.94
N LEU A 346 10.21 -8.11 1.79
CA LEU A 346 9.31 -8.63 2.80
C LEU A 346 8.77 -10.00 2.40
N ARG A 347 8.71 -10.92 3.35
CA ARG A 347 8.08 -12.24 3.17
C ARG A 347 7.41 -12.71 4.45
N SER A 348 6.58 -13.74 4.36
CA SER A 348 6.09 -14.43 5.56
C SER A 348 7.13 -15.42 6.10
N ALA A 349 6.78 -16.17 7.13
CA ALA A 349 7.70 -17.10 7.80
C ALA A 349 8.38 -18.09 6.84
N SER A 350 7.60 -18.67 5.92
CA SER A 350 8.08 -19.76 5.04
C SER A 350 7.84 -19.47 3.55
N THR A 351 7.01 -18.49 3.23
CA THR A 351 6.62 -18.18 1.86
C THR A 351 7.31 -16.92 1.36
N ASP A 352 8.08 -17.09 0.30
CA ASP A 352 8.61 -16.02 -0.53
C ASP A 352 7.75 -15.89 -1.79
N TYR A 353 7.26 -14.68 -2.06
CA TYR A 353 6.42 -14.36 -3.21
C TYR A 353 7.04 -13.25 -4.08
N ALA A 354 8.24 -12.79 -3.74
CA ALA A 354 8.91 -11.68 -4.44
C ALA A 354 9.03 -11.95 -5.95
N GLY A 355 8.48 -11.06 -6.77
CA GLY A 355 8.54 -11.10 -8.23
C GLY A 355 7.79 -12.26 -8.89
N THR A 356 7.30 -13.25 -8.13
CA THR A 356 6.61 -14.43 -8.67
C THR A 356 5.13 -14.48 -8.32
N GLY A 357 4.72 -13.72 -7.31
CA GLY A 357 3.39 -13.77 -6.73
C GLY A 357 3.14 -15.02 -5.87
N LEU A 358 2.13 -14.94 -5.04
CA LEU A 358 1.64 -16.03 -4.21
C LEU A 358 0.72 -16.91 -5.05
N LYS A 359 1.12 -18.16 -5.27
CA LYS A 359 0.31 -19.13 -6.04
C LYS A 359 -0.83 -19.65 -5.18
N PRO A 360 -2.06 -19.73 -5.74
CA PRO A 360 -3.19 -20.32 -5.03
C PRO A 360 -3.05 -21.84 -4.90
N ASP A 361 -3.66 -22.41 -3.86
CA ASP A 361 -3.80 -23.87 -3.70
C ASP A 361 -4.88 -24.42 -4.64
N PHE A 362 -5.90 -23.61 -4.92
CA PHE A 362 -6.95 -23.89 -5.91
C PHE A 362 -7.04 -22.75 -6.91
N GLU A 363 -6.57 -23.00 -8.13
CA GLU A 363 -6.65 -22.01 -9.20
C GLU A 363 -8.10 -21.91 -9.72
N VAL A 364 -8.67 -20.71 -9.61
CA VAL A 364 -9.99 -20.36 -10.13
C VAL A 364 -9.89 -19.04 -10.87
N VAL A 365 -10.05 -19.10 -12.19
CA VAL A 365 -9.97 -17.91 -13.04
C VAL A 365 -11.36 -17.31 -13.19
N ILE A 366 -11.47 -16.02 -12.89
CA ILE A 366 -12.66 -15.19 -13.15
C ILE A 366 -12.34 -14.28 -14.32
N ALA A 367 -13.32 -14.04 -15.20
CA ALA A 367 -13.15 -13.13 -16.33
C ALA A 367 -12.76 -11.72 -15.85
N GLU A 368 -11.95 -11.01 -16.63
CA GLU A 368 -11.35 -9.73 -16.22
C GLU A 368 -12.42 -8.64 -15.96
N ASP A 369 -13.46 -8.59 -16.79
CA ASP A 369 -14.62 -7.71 -16.61
C ASP A 369 -15.38 -8.02 -15.31
N THR A 370 -15.44 -9.28 -14.92
CA THR A 370 -16.07 -9.73 -13.67
C THR A 370 -15.22 -9.34 -12.46
N ASN A 371 -13.88 -9.35 -12.59
CA ASN A 371 -12.98 -8.89 -11.52
C ASN A 371 -13.15 -7.41 -11.16
N GLU A 372 -13.58 -6.58 -12.10
CA GLU A 372 -13.89 -5.16 -11.84
C GLU A 372 -15.20 -4.96 -11.07
N HIS A 373 -16.09 -5.96 -11.11
CA HIS A 373 -17.44 -5.89 -10.53
C HIS A 373 -17.67 -6.91 -9.41
N LEU A 374 -16.60 -7.32 -8.71
CA LEU A 374 -16.69 -8.33 -7.63
C LEU A 374 -17.73 -8.02 -6.55
N ALA A 375 -17.96 -6.73 -6.27
CA ALA A 375 -18.97 -6.30 -5.29
C ALA A 375 -20.42 -6.59 -5.70
N THR A 376 -20.67 -6.95 -6.97
CA THR A 376 -21.99 -7.29 -7.49
C THR A 376 -22.22 -8.78 -7.63
N LEU A 377 -21.21 -9.61 -7.33
CA LEU A 377 -21.31 -11.06 -7.39
C LEU A 377 -21.96 -11.61 -6.10
N ASP A 378 -22.86 -12.55 -6.30
CA ASP A 378 -23.44 -13.33 -5.21
C ASP A 378 -22.75 -14.72 -5.09
N GLN A 379 -23.16 -15.49 -4.10
CA GLN A 379 -22.63 -16.83 -3.84
C GLN A 379 -22.72 -17.77 -5.04
N GLU A 380 -23.70 -17.60 -5.92
CA GLU A 380 -23.94 -18.51 -7.05
C GLU A 380 -23.08 -18.14 -8.26
N THR A 381 -22.82 -16.84 -8.44
CA THR A 381 -22.11 -16.28 -9.60
C THR A 381 -20.61 -16.12 -9.36
N ASP A 382 -20.15 -15.99 -8.10
CA ASP A 382 -18.74 -15.93 -7.75
C ASP A 382 -18.11 -17.33 -7.63
N ALA A 383 -17.41 -17.76 -8.66
CA ALA A 383 -16.77 -19.08 -8.70
C ALA A 383 -15.69 -19.26 -7.61
N CYS A 384 -14.96 -18.19 -7.24
CA CYS A 384 -13.97 -18.26 -6.16
C CYS A 384 -14.64 -18.41 -4.80
N LEU A 385 -15.68 -17.63 -4.51
CA LEU A 385 -16.44 -17.74 -3.27
C LEU A 385 -17.09 -19.12 -3.15
N LYS A 386 -17.70 -19.61 -4.23
CA LYS A 386 -18.29 -20.96 -4.27
C LYS A 386 -17.26 -22.05 -3.95
N LYS A 387 -16.06 -21.95 -4.55
CA LYS A 387 -14.97 -22.91 -4.28
C LYS A 387 -14.47 -22.79 -2.84
N ALA A 388 -14.38 -21.59 -2.28
CA ALA A 388 -13.97 -21.36 -0.90
C ALA A 388 -14.95 -22.02 0.11
N LEU A 389 -16.24 -21.85 -0.11
CA LEU A 389 -17.28 -22.46 0.74
C LEU A 389 -17.30 -24.00 0.60
N GLU A 390 -17.03 -24.51 -0.61
CA GLU A 390 -16.86 -25.97 -0.83
C GLU A 390 -15.69 -26.52 -0.01
N VAL A 391 -14.54 -25.86 -0.04
CA VAL A 391 -13.34 -26.25 0.71
C VAL A 391 -13.63 -26.21 2.22
N LEU A 392 -14.18 -25.12 2.74
CA LEU A 392 -14.56 -25.02 4.15
C LEU A 392 -15.54 -26.11 4.62
N SER A 393 -16.39 -26.59 3.71
CA SER A 393 -17.36 -27.66 4.06
C SER A 393 -16.73 -29.04 4.26
N GLN A 394 -15.44 -29.18 3.92
CA GLN A 394 -14.69 -30.45 4.08
C GLN A 394 -13.92 -30.53 5.40
N HIS A 395 -13.84 -29.41 6.13
CA HIS A 395 -13.23 -29.27 7.46
C HIS A 395 -14.27 -29.35 8.58
#